data_99b04f9bf4a05722ed5265d5e270f6da
#
_entry.id   99b04f9bf4a05722ed5265d5e270f6da
#
_cell.length_a   1.000
_cell.length_b   1.000
_cell.length_c   1.000
_cell.angle_alpha   90.00
_cell.angle_beta   90.00
_cell.angle_gamma   90.00
#
_symmetry.space_group_name_H-M   'P 1'
#
loop_
_entity.id
_entity.type
_entity.pdbx_description
1 polymer ?
#
loop_
_entity_poly.entity_id
_entity_poly.type
_entity_poly.pdbx_seq_one_letter_code
_entity_poly.pdbx_strand_id
1 'polypeptide(L)'
;MHSCTRTNIFTVFKNRFATGGCALVLVVILNGFVPDHVFGQFAGGGLGAQAVGGISVDPNGIVRAIEPQVLESIAAQREKILRENPPKTGQRCELQKVSLRRIVEGVQQAVTQRELVSPEVLTMGGLERIEYVFVDQEQHDLILAGPSDEVAVDGNGIFVGATSGRPLLLLEDLVVAIRSIDAARMGGMRCSIDPAPEGIARLQEILTSTKQMPNPQEIFRSMEEALGPQQVTVGGVPADTHFAQVLVAADYQMKRIGMGLESSGVAELPSYLSMVPATAGSTMLPRFWLEARYSPIARDPDELGWRLTGGKMVCLTETDLLVREGMQRGSGRTDKNASRWCERMTACYDELASRKPVFNELKNCVDLAIVAALIDSRQLADRAGLDLSLLKDASLVQLSSYEVPKQVPTVAHGMKRGSRWILSASGGVQFQPWAFLEKVVEAQDIGSERKLAVASRPESGICWE
;
A
#
# COMPACT_ATOMS: atom_id res chain seq x y z
N MET A 1 -24.68 -4.58 -47.32
CA MET A 1 -25.61 -5.67 -47.63
C MET A 1 -25.00 -6.94 -47.12
N HIS A 2 -25.40 -7.41 -45.97
CA HIS A 2 -25.90 -8.70 -45.58
C HIS A 2 -26.18 -8.69 -44.08
N SER A 3 -27.46 -8.70 -43.82
CA SER A 3 -28.13 -8.92 -42.56
C SER A 3 -27.90 -10.34 -42.08
N CYS A 4 -27.65 -10.55 -40.78
CA CYS A 4 -27.82 -11.86 -40.16
C CYS A 4 -28.67 -11.71 -38.88
N THR A 5 -29.82 -12.30 -38.97
CA THR A 5 -30.97 -12.28 -38.10
C THR A 5 -30.74 -13.10 -36.82
N ARG A 6 -31.15 -12.58 -35.69
CA ARG A 6 -31.35 -13.31 -34.42
C ARG A 6 -32.63 -14.14 -34.49
N THR A 7 -32.55 -15.40 -34.10
CA THR A 7 -33.73 -16.25 -33.93
C THR A 7 -33.90 -16.56 -32.43
N ASN A 8 -34.94 -15.96 -31.82
CA ASN A 8 -35.46 -16.36 -30.53
C ASN A 8 -36.42 -17.53 -30.70
N ILE A 9 -36.22 -18.61 -29.93
CA ILE A 9 -37.24 -19.68 -29.82
C ILE A 9 -37.67 -19.74 -28.34
N PHE A 10 -38.84 -19.16 -28.08
CA PHE A 10 -39.68 -19.46 -26.92
C PHE A 10 -40.60 -20.60 -27.28
N THR A 11 -40.56 -21.71 -26.55
CA THR A 11 -41.62 -22.73 -26.62
C THR A 11 -42.32 -22.81 -25.26
N VAL A 12 -43.56 -22.43 -25.29
CA VAL A 12 -44.50 -22.52 -24.15
C VAL A 12 -45.13 -23.92 -24.22
N PHE A 13 -45.08 -24.70 -23.11
CA PHE A 13 -45.91 -25.89 -22.94
C PHE A 13 -46.94 -25.65 -21.82
N LYS A 14 -48.21 -25.74 -22.21
CA LYS A 14 -49.40 -25.68 -21.35
C LYS A 14 -49.65 -27.02 -20.65
N ASN A 15 -50.02 -26.96 -19.40
CA ASN A 15 -50.49 -28.01 -18.51
C ASN A 15 -51.73 -28.75 -18.97
N ARG A 16 -51.78 -30.07 -18.69
CA ARG A 16 -53.01 -30.76 -18.29
C ARG A 16 -52.74 -31.74 -17.14
N PHE A 17 -53.52 -31.62 -16.09
CA PHE A 17 -53.58 -32.48 -14.89
C PHE A 17 -54.21 -33.84 -15.20
N ALA A 18 -53.71 -34.92 -14.60
CA ALA A 18 -54.49 -36.08 -14.11
C ALA A 18 -53.64 -36.94 -13.15
N THR A 19 -54.08 -36.94 -11.91
CA THR A 19 -54.10 -37.99 -10.84
C THR A 19 -53.11 -39.14 -10.80
N GLY A 20 -52.41 -39.24 -9.69
CA GLY A 20 -52.09 -40.48 -8.95
C GLY A 20 -50.72 -41.08 -9.24
N GLY A 21 -49.84 -41.06 -8.21
CA GLY A 21 -48.69 -41.96 -8.21
C GLY A 21 -47.40 -41.31 -7.70
N CYS A 22 -46.83 -41.92 -6.70
CA CYS A 22 -45.58 -41.68 -5.99
C CYS A 22 -44.55 -40.81 -6.74
N ALA A 23 -44.27 -39.65 -6.22
CA ALA A 23 -43.24 -38.75 -6.76
C ALA A 23 -41.87 -39.20 -6.25
N LEU A 24 -41.11 -39.84 -7.14
CA LEU A 24 -39.66 -39.99 -7.01
C LEU A 24 -39.03 -38.60 -7.30
N VAL A 25 -38.61 -37.90 -6.27
CA VAL A 25 -37.87 -36.65 -6.48
C VAL A 25 -36.48 -37.02 -7.00
N LEU A 26 -36.33 -36.92 -8.30
CA LEU A 26 -35.03 -36.95 -8.94
C LEU A 26 -34.37 -35.59 -8.74
N VAL A 27 -33.52 -35.45 -7.72
CA VAL A 27 -32.65 -34.29 -7.57
C VAL A 27 -31.58 -34.40 -8.69
N VAL A 28 -31.84 -33.79 -9.83
CA VAL A 28 -30.81 -33.53 -10.83
C VAL A 28 -29.91 -32.43 -10.24
N ILE A 29 -28.78 -32.86 -9.66
CA ILE A 29 -27.68 -31.95 -9.37
C ILE A 29 -27.17 -31.52 -10.74
N LEU A 30 -27.65 -30.38 -11.23
CA LEU A 30 -26.97 -29.62 -12.25
C LEU A 30 -25.65 -29.17 -11.62
N ASN A 31 -24.58 -29.95 -11.83
CA ASN A 31 -23.24 -29.44 -11.75
C ASN A 31 -23.15 -28.32 -12.81
N GLY A 32 -23.55 -27.13 -12.42
CA GLY A 32 -23.20 -25.94 -13.15
C GLY A 32 -21.66 -25.90 -13.19
N PHE A 33 -21.10 -26.03 -14.37
CA PHE A 33 -19.76 -25.60 -14.64
C PHE A 33 -19.72 -24.12 -14.30
N VAL A 34 -19.35 -23.82 -13.06
CA VAL A 34 -18.82 -22.52 -12.71
C VAL A 34 -17.47 -22.52 -13.43
N PRO A 35 -17.22 -21.59 -14.38
CA PRO A 35 -15.87 -21.49 -14.92
C PRO A 35 -14.96 -21.28 -13.72
N ASP A 36 -13.99 -22.15 -13.54
CA ASP A 36 -12.91 -21.95 -12.60
C ASP A 36 -12.35 -20.56 -12.90
N HIS A 37 -12.69 -19.60 -12.06
CA HIS A 37 -12.01 -18.32 -12.06
C HIS A 37 -10.56 -18.66 -11.78
N VAL A 38 -9.71 -18.41 -12.77
CA VAL A 38 -8.27 -18.50 -12.65
C VAL A 38 -7.89 -17.59 -11.50
N PHE A 39 -7.66 -18.19 -10.31
CA PHE A 39 -7.23 -17.47 -9.13
C PHE A 39 -5.90 -16.79 -9.46
N GLY A 40 -5.77 -15.54 -9.06
CA GLY A 40 -4.56 -14.78 -9.28
C GLY A 40 -3.33 -15.55 -8.84
N GLN A 41 -2.29 -15.53 -9.64
CA GLN A 41 -1.03 -16.26 -9.43
C GLN A 41 -0.28 -15.83 -8.17
N PHE A 42 -0.68 -14.75 -7.57
CA PHE A 42 -0.19 -14.25 -6.30
C PHE A 42 -1.07 -14.74 -5.15
N ALA A 43 -0.50 -15.28 -4.11
CA ALA A 43 -1.15 -15.97 -2.99
C ALA A 43 -2.04 -15.08 -2.09
N GLY A 44 -2.64 -14.03 -2.61
CA GLY A 44 -3.57 -13.15 -1.90
C GLY A 44 -5.01 -13.20 -2.40
N GLY A 45 -5.26 -13.84 -3.55
CA GLY A 45 -6.51 -13.70 -4.31
C GLY A 45 -7.62 -14.71 -4.02
N GLY A 46 -7.58 -15.47 -2.96
CA GLY A 46 -8.60 -16.50 -2.72
C GLY A 46 -9.12 -16.54 -1.29
N LEU A 47 -10.39 -16.19 -1.11
CA LEU A 47 -11.22 -16.63 0.01
C LEU A 47 -10.87 -16.05 1.39
N GLY A 48 -11.12 -14.77 1.61
CA GLY A 48 -11.12 -14.22 2.95
C GLY A 48 -11.05 -12.70 2.94
N ALA A 49 -11.41 -12.06 4.03
CA ALA A 49 -11.25 -10.63 4.20
C ALA A 49 -9.77 -10.27 3.99
N GLN A 50 -9.49 -9.52 2.95
CA GLN A 50 -8.15 -9.01 2.70
C GLN A 50 -7.87 -7.86 3.65
N ALA A 51 -6.71 -7.90 4.30
CA ALA A 51 -6.29 -6.86 5.21
C ALA A 51 -4.87 -6.42 4.88
N VAL A 52 -4.66 -5.13 4.89
CA VAL A 52 -3.34 -4.53 4.70
C VAL A 52 -3.15 -3.46 5.75
N GLY A 53 -2.02 -3.47 6.44
CA GLY A 53 -1.68 -2.43 7.40
C GLY A 53 -2.69 -2.24 8.55
N GLY A 54 -3.44 -3.28 8.92
CA GLY A 54 -4.45 -3.22 9.98
C GLY A 54 -5.78 -2.61 9.58
N ILE A 55 -6.04 -2.42 8.28
CA ILE A 55 -7.35 -2.01 7.75
C ILE A 55 -7.97 -3.12 6.92
N SER A 56 -9.29 -3.09 6.80
CA SER A 56 -10.09 -3.82 5.82
C SER A 56 -10.97 -2.86 5.05
N VAL A 57 -11.31 -3.22 3.81
CA VAL A 57 -12.22 -2.47 2.96
C VAL A 57 -13.40 -3.39 2.66
N ASP A 58 -14.62 -2.92 2.94
CA ASP A 58 -15.83 -3.71 2.63
C ASP A 58 -16.21 -3.57 1.14
N PRO A 59 -17.12 -4.40 0.60
CA PRO A 59 -17.55 -4.32 -0.80
C PRO A 59 -18.14 -2.97 -1.24
N ASN A 60 -18.56 -2.13 -0.29
CA ASN A 60 -19.01 -0.76 -0.57
C ASN A 60 -17.85 0.24 -0.63
N GLY A 61 -16.62 -0.20 -0.32
CA GLY A 61 -15.42 0.63 -0.28
C GLY A 61 -15.24 1.37 1.06
N ILE A 62 -15.87 0.92 2.14
CA ILE A 62 -15.72 1.54 3.45
C ILE A 62 -14.50 0.97 4.17
N VAL A 63 -13.56 1.83 4.48
CA VAL A 63 -12.32 1.49 5.22
C VAL A 63 -12.61 1.42 6.71
N ARG A 64 -12.19 0.36 7.37
CA ARG A 64 -12.33 0.16 8.81
C ARG A 64 -11.06 -0.46 9.41
N ALA A 65 -10.88 -0.31 10.72
CA ALA A 65 -9.91 -1.14 11.43
C ALA A 65 -10.35 -2.61 11.37
N ILE A 66 -9.41 -3.49 11.13
CA ILE A 66 -9.68 -4.92 11.01
C ILE A 66 -9.90 -5.56 12.38
N GLU A 67 -10.74 -6.58 12.42
CA GLU A 67 -10.94 -7.38 13.63
C GLU A 67 -9.79 -8.40 13.82
N PRO A 68 -9.32 -8.60 15.06
CA PRO A 68 -8.19 -9.50 15.34
C PRO A 68 -8.37 -10.93 14.81
N GLN A 69 -9.58 -11.49 14.87
CA GLN A 69 -9.87 -12.84 14.39
C GLN A 69 -9.63 -13.01 12.87
N VAL A 70 -9.85 -11.93 12.10
CA VAL A 70 -9.59 -11.95 10.65
C VAL A 70 -8.08 -11.98 10.41
N LEU A 71 -7.30 -11.19 11.16
CA LEU A 71 -5.84 -11.20 11.07
C LEU A 71 -5.26 -12.60 11.39
N GLU A 72 -5.74 -13.24 12.45
CA GLU A 72 -5.33 -14.59 12.82
C GLU A 72 -5.62 -15.62 11.71
N SER A 73 -6.77 -15.48 11.04
CA SER A 73 -7.12 -16.34 9.90
C SER A 73 -6.19 -16.15 8.72
N ILE A 74 -5.83 -14.89 8.39
CA ILE A 74 -4.89 -14.57 7.31
C ILE A 74 -3.49 -15.10 7.64
N ALA A 75 -3.03 -14.91 8.88
CA ALA A 75 -1.75 -15.42 9.35
C ALA A 75 -1.67 -16.94 9.20
N ALA A 76 -2.69 -17.68 9.69
CA ALA A 76 -2.74 -19.13 9.59
C ALA A 76 -2.74 -19.64 8.14
N GLN A 77 -3.40 -18.95 7.22
CA GLN A 77 -3.39 -19.29 5.79
C GLN A 77 -2.00 -19.09 5.17
N ARG A 78 -1.35 -17.95 5.43
CA ARG A 78 -0.01 -17.66 4.92
C ARG A 78 1.06 -18.57 5.51
N GLU A 79 0.98 -18.87 6.81
CA GLU A 79 1.84 -19.89 7.44
C GLU A 79 1.68 -21.27 6.82
N LYS A 80 0.45 -21.66 6.46
CA LYS A 80 0.20 -22.92 5.76
C LYS A 80 0.90 -22.93 4.39
N ILE A 81 0.82 -21.84 3.63
CA ILE A 81 1.52 -21.72 2.35
C ILE A 81 3.03 -21.86 2.52
N LEU A 82 3.64 -21.22 3.53
CA LEU A 82 5.07 -21.35 3.82
C LEU A 82 5.46 -22.78 4.23
N ARG A 83 4.62 -23.49 4.97
CA ARG A 83 4.88 -24.88 5.34
C ARG A 83 4.79 -25.84 4.17
N GLU A 84 3.85 -25.62 3.25
CA GLU A 84 3.67 -26.45 2.06
C GLU A 84 4.74 -26.15 0.99
N ASN A 85 5.21 -24.90 0.92
CA ASN A 85 6.20 -24.43 -0.02
C ASN A 85 7.28 -23.62 0.72
N PRO A 86 8.20 -24.26 1.46
CA PRO A 86 9.21 -23.54 2.23
C PRO A 86 10.13 -22.76 1.28
N PRO A 87 10.28 -21.43 1.49
CA PRO A 87 11.17 -20.63 0.67
C PRO A 87 12.62 -21.03 0.92
N LYS A 88 13.43 -21.00 -0.14
CA LYS A 88 14.87 -21.24 -0.08
C LYS A 88 15.60 -19.94 0.18
N THR A 89 15.23 -19.22 1.23
CA THR A 89 15.88 -18.00 1.66
C THR A 89 16.97 -18.33 2.69
N GLY A 90 18.08 -17.58 2.65
CA GLY A 90 19.17 -17.71 3.61
C GLY A 90 18.79 -17.15 4.98
N GLN A 91 19.73 -17.25 5.93
CA GLN A 91 19.68 -16.53 7.20
C GLN A 91 19.78 -15.02 6.93
N ARG A 92 19.57 -14.22 7.97
CA ARG A 92 19.71 -12.77 7.87
C ARG A 92 21.07 -12.36 7.27
N CYS A 93 20.99 -11.56 6.21
CA CYS A 93 22.16 -11.07 5.47
C CYS A 93 22.07 -9.54 5.32
N GLU A 94 23.21 -8.84 5.43
CA GLU A 94 23.24 -7.38 5.25
C GLU A 94 23.13 -6.95 3.78
N LEU A 95 23.64 -7.79 2.86
CA LEU A 95 23.62 -7.48 1.43
C LEU A 95 23.35 -8.74 0.59
N GLN A 96 22.12 -9.21 0.63
CA GLN A 96 21.66 -10.27 -0.27
C GLN A 96 21.40 -9.71 -1.66
N LYS A 97 21.80 -10.45 -2.67
CA LYS A 97 21.59 -10.17 -4.08
C LYS A 97 20.42 -11.03 -4.58
N VAL A 98 19.54 -10.45 -5.39
CA VAL A 98 18.39 -11.11 -5.96
C VAL A 98 18.34 -10.86 -7.46
N SER A 99 18.23 -11.91 -8.24
CA SER A 99 18.15 -11.88 -9.71
C SER A 99 16.73 -11.55 -10.16
N LEU A 100 16.53 -10.41 -10.78
CA LEU A 100 15.23 -10.05 -11.33
C LEU A 100 14.86 -10.95 -12.54
N ARG A 101 15.84 -11.39 -13.34
CA ARG A 101 15.63 -12.35 -14.41
C ARG A 101 15.07 -13.67 -13.90
N ARG A 102 15.66 -14.24 -12.83
CA ARG A 102 15.19 -15.49 -12.24
C ARG A 102 13.83 -15.35 -11.55
N ILE A 103 13.52 -14.16 -11.01
CA ILE A 103 12.17 -13.84 -10.56
C ILE A 103 11.18 -13.89 -11.74
N VAL A 104 11.49 -13.25 -12.87
CA VAL A 104 10.66 -13.30 -14.09
C VAL A 104 10.48 -14.74 -14.58
N GLU A 105 11.55 -15.53 -14.59
CA GLU A 105 11.52 -16.96 -14.94
C GLU A 105 10.60 -17.74 -13.98
N GLY A 106 10.67 -17.49 -12.66
CA GLY A 106 9.77 -18.12 -11.68
C GLY A 106 8.30 -17.75 -11.87
N VAL A 107 8.01 -16.48 -12.19
CA VAL A 107 6.67 -16.04 -12.57
C VAL A 107 6.21 -16.73 -13.86
N GLN A 108 7.06 -16.80 -14.90
CA GLN A 108 6.76 -17.47 -16.16
C GLN A 108 6.43 -18.96 -15.95
N GLN A 109 7.17 -19.62 -15.07
CA GLN A 109 6.91 -21.01 -14.70
C GLN A 109 5.53 -21.16 -14.04
N ALA A 110 5.22 -20.31 -13.04
CA ALA A 110 3.94 -20.31 -12.34
C ALA A 110 2.76 -20.08 -13.33
N VAL A 111 2.90 -19.11 -14.26
CA VAL A 111 1.91 -18.85 -15.32
C VAL A 111 1.72 -20.08 -16.19
N THR A 112 2.82 -20.70 -16.63
CA THR A 112 2.78 -21.85 -17.55
C THR A 112 2.17 -23.08 -16.89
N GLN A 113 2.50 -23.32 -15.63
CA GLN A 113 2.02 -24.47 -14.85
C GLN A 113 0.65 -24.24 -14.21
N ARG A 114 0.14 -23.00 -14.24
CA ARG A 114 -1.08 -22.55 -13.54
C ARG A 114 -1.00 -22.79 -12.03
N GLU A 115 0.15 -22.54 -11.47
CA GLU A 115 0.45 -22.64 -10.05
C GLU A 115 0.59 -21.25 -9.41
N LEU A 116 0.58 -21.20 -8.09
CA LEU A 116 0.90 -19.99 -7.36
C LEU A 116 2.40 -19.69 -7.49
N VAL A 117 2.73 -18.40 -7.52
CA VAL A 117 4.12 -17.95 -7.41
C VAL A 117 4.70 -18.44 -6.08
N SER A 118 5.90 -19.01 -6.11
CA SER A 118 6.53 -19.52 -4.89
C SER A 118 6.77 -18.40 -3.86
N PRO A 119 6.70 -18.70 -2.55
CA PRO A 119 6.94 -17.69 -1.52
C PRO A 119 8.29 -16.98 -1.65
N GLU A 120 9.32 -17.69 -2.09
CA GLU A 120 10.65 -17.13 -2.34
C GLU A 120 10.62 -16.03 -3.43
N VAL A 121 9.92 -16.27 -4.54
CA VAL A 121 9.73 -15.30 -5.62
C VAL A 121 8.80 -14.18 -5.17
N LEU A 122 7.71 -14.52 -4.47
CA LEU A 122 6.73 -13.56 -3.99
C LEU A 122 7.34 -12.53 -3.03
N THR A 123 8.25 -12.95 -2.15
CA THR A 123 8.95 -12.11 -1.17
C THR A 123 10.30 -11.61 -1.65
N MET A 124 10.56 -11.71 -2.96
CA MET A 124 11.81 -11.25 -3.57
C MET A 124 13.06 -11.75 -2.83
N GLY A 125 13.08 -13.07 -2.49
CA GLY A 125 14.19 -13.71 -1.80
C GLY A 125 14.35 -13.30 -0.33
N GLY A 126 13.34 -12.70 0.29
CA GLY A 126 13.41 -12.22 1.68
C GLY A 126 14.04 -10.83 1.84
N LEU A 127 14.14 -10.02 0.78
CA LEU A 127 14.63 -8.64 0.87
C LEU A 127 13.70 -7.78 1.74
N GLU A 128 14.29 -7.04 2.67
CA GLU A 128 13.62 -6.04 3.50
C GLU A 128 13.62 -4.64 2.86
N ARG A 129 14.64 -4.32 2.07
CA ARG A 129 14.86 -3.05 1.38
C ARG A 129 15.71 -3.27 0.13
N ILE A 130 15.69 -2.29 -0.79
CA ILE A 130 16.62 -2.25 -1.91
C ILE A 130 17.63 -1.12 -1.67
N GLU A 131 18.90 -1.48 -1.59
CA GLU A 131 19.99 -0.52 -1.45
C GLU A 131 20.78 -0.37 -2.76
N TYR A 132 20.83 -1.41 -3.58
CA TYR A 132 21.53 -1.40 -4.85
C TYR A 132 20.71 -2.00 -5.97
N VAL A 133 20.95 -1.46 -7.17
CA VAL A 133 20.52 -2.03 -8.45
C VAL A 133 21.74 -2.16 -9.34
N PHE A 134 22.10 -3.38 -9.75
CA PHE A 134 23.22 -3.64 -10.62
C PHE A 134 22.75 -4.21 -11.96
N VAL A 135 23.42 -3.78 -13.03
CA VAL A 135 23.21 -4.30 -14.39
C VAL A 135 24.28 -5.37 -14.68
N ASP A 136 23.82 -6.57 -14.95
CA ASP A 136 24.63 -7.71 -15.40
C ASP A 136 24.35 -7.97 -16.87
N GLN A 137 25.19 -7.40 -17.74
CA GLN A 137 25.04 -7.51 -19.20
C GLN A 137 25.35 -8.90 -19.72
N GLU A 138 26.25 -9.65 -19.06
CA GLU A 138 26.65 -10.99 -19.49
C GLU A 138 25.53 -12.00 -19.25
N GLN A 139 24.82 -11.86 -18.15
CA GLN A 139 23.72 -12.75 -17.78
C GLN A 139 22.35 -12.20 -18.14
N HIS A 140 22.28 -11.07 -18.83
CA HIS A 140 21.03 -10.38 -19.19
C HIS A 140 20.10 -10.16 -17.98
N ASP A 141 20.65 -9.58 -16.90
CA ASP A 141 19.95 -9.49 -15.63
C ASP A 141 20.06 -8.13 -14.95
N LEU A 142 19.09 -7.84 -14.11
CA LEU A 142 19.16 -6.80 -13.09
C LEU A 142 19.24 -7.48 -11.73
N ILE A 143 20.25 -7.11 -10.94
CA ILE A 143 20.45 -7.62 -9.59
C ILE A 143 19.97 -6.55 -8.63
N LEU A 144 18.95 -6.87 -7.82
CA LEU A 144 18.49 -6.06 -6.71
C LEU A 144 19.20 -6.53 -5.46
N ALA A 145 19.79 -5.61 -4.67
CA ALA A 145 20.53 -6.03 -3.49
C ALA A 145 20.21 -5.14 -2.28
N GLY A 146 20.21 -5.76 -1.10
CA GLY A 146 19.94 -5.10 0.16
C GLY A 146 19.85 -6.07 1.33
N PRO A 147 19.47 -5.58 2.53
CA PRO A 147 19.29 -6.43 3.70
C PRO A 147 18.13 -7.39 3.50
N SER A 148 18.32 -8.61 3.99
CA SER A 148 17.33 -9.69 3.92
C SER A 148 17.28 -10.50 5.20
N ASP A 149 16.22 -11.29 5.31
CA ASP A 149 16.04 -12.23 6.41
C ASP A 149 15.29 -13.48 5.92
N GLU A 150 15.27 -14.52 6.72
CA GLU A 150 14.42 -15.69 6.50
C GLU A 150 12.95 -15.28 6.50
N VAL A 151 12.17 -15.84 5.57
CA VAL A 151 10.75 -15.48 5.42
C VAL A 151 9.91 -16.11 6.53
N ALA A 152 9.18 -15.29 7.22
CA ALA A 152 8.17 -15.69 8.23
C ALA A 152 6.86 -14.92 8.01
N VAL A 153 5.85 -15.25 8.79
CA VAL A 153 4.56 -14.53 8.85
C VAL A 153 4.35 -14.03 10.27
N ASP A 154 3.99 -12.76 10.43
CA ASP A 154 3.65 -12.21 11.73
C ASP A 154 2.20 -12.51 12.15
N GLY A 155 1.82 -12.16 13.38
CA GLY A 155 0.45 -12.35 13.89
C GLY A 155 -0.64 -11.57 13.14
N ASN A 156 -0.25 -10.62 12.28
CA ASN A 156 -1.16 -9.86 11.42
C ASN A 156 -1.24 -10.45 10.00
N GLY A 157 -0.51 -11.52 9.75
CA GLY A 157 -0.44 -12.15 8.44
C GLY A 157 0.54 -11.49 7.46
N ILE A 158 1.40 -10.56 7.89
CA ILE A 158 2.38 -9.91 7.04
C ILE A 158 3.59 -10.81 6.84
N PHE A 159 4.13 -10.89 5.64
CA PHE A 159 5.43 -11.52 5.38
C PHE A 159 6.54 -10.66 5.97
N VAL A 160 7.27 -11.20 6.92
CA VAL A 160 8.30 -10.49 7.68
C VAL A 160 9.59 -11.30 7.73
N GLY A 161 10.70 -10.63 7.99
CA GLY A 161 11.94 -11.29 8.36
C GLY A 161 11.82 -11.98 9.72
N ALA A 162 12.18 -13.25 9.79
CA ALA A 162 12.02 -14.08 10.99
C ALA A 162 12.77 -13.51 12.21
N THR A 163 13.94 -12.89 11.99
CA THR A 163 14.77 -12.32 13.05
C THR A 163 14.46 -10.85 13.28
N SER A 164 14.25 -10.09 12.19
CA SER A 164 14.07 -8.63 12.25
C SER A 164 12.64 -8.21 12.59
N GLY A 165 11.64 -9.04 12.26
CA GLY A 165 10.23 -8.71 12.31
C GLY A 165 9.80 -7.62 11.31
N ARG A 166 10.67 -7.22 10.37
CA ARG A 166 10.37 -6.19 9.37
C ARG A 166 9.60 -6.77 8.20
N PRO A 167 8.59 -6.07 7.65
CA PRO A 167 7.94 -6.46 6.40
C PRO A 167 8.93 -6.61 5.26
N LEU A 168 8.78 -7.71 4.52
CA LEU A 168 9.57 -7.99 3.33
C LEU A 168 9.03 -7.25 2.11
N LEU A 169 9.87 -7.08 1.10
CA LEU A 169 9.44 -6.58 -0.20
C LEU A 169 8.55 -7.61 -0.89
N LEU A 170 7.47 -7.14 -1.51
CA LEU A 170 6.56 -8.00 -2.25
C LEU A 170 6.70 -7.77 -3.75
N LEU A 171 6.79 -8.86 -4.50
CA LEU A 171 6.86 -8.81 -5.96
C LEU A 171 5.61 -8.15 -6.57
N GLU A 172 4.43 -8.34 -5.98
CA GLU A 172 3.20 -7.69 -6.47
C GLU A 172 3.32 -6.16 -6.43
N ASP A 173 3.95 -5.59 -5.40
CA ASP A 173 4.16 -4.14 -5.29
C ASP A 173 5.20 -3.63 -6.31
N LEU A 174 6.24 -4.43 -6.62
CA LEU A 174 7.17 -4.11 -7.71
C LEU A 174 6.46 -4.10 -9.06
N VAL A 175 5.61 -5.10 -9.32
CA VAL A 175 4.83 -5.19 -10.56
C VAL A 175 3.86 -4.00 -10.68
N VAL A 176 3.18 -3.63 -9.58
CA VAL A 176 2.34 -2.41 -9.53
C VAL A 176 3.17 -1.18 -9.85
N ALA A 177 4.35 -1.03 -9.25
CA ALA A 177 5.23 0.12 -9.50
C ALA A 177 5.67 0.20 -10.97
N ILE A 178 6.09 -0.94 -11.58
CA ILE A 178 6.48 -1.02 -12.99
C ILE A 178 5.32 -0.64 -13.92
N ARG A 179 4.12 -1.16 -13.66
CA ARG A 179 2.92 -0.88 -14.48
C ARG A 179 2.39 0.54 -14.31
N SER A 180 2.70 1.18 -13.19
CA SER A 180 2.18 2.50 -12.84
C SER A 180 3.14 3.65 -13.18
N ILE A 181 4.29 3.36 -13.80
CA ILE A 181 5.38 4.31 -13.93
C ILE A 181 4.99 5.57 -14.72
N ASP A 182 4.19 5.43 -15.77
CA ASP A 182 3.71 6.56 -16.57
C ASP A 182 2.68 7.41 -15.81
N ALA A 183 1.76 6.75 -15.08
CA ALA A 183 0.80 7.45 -14.24
C ALA A 183 1.51 8.20 -13.09
N ALA A 184 2.52 7.59 -12.49
CA ALA A 184 3.34 8.21 -11.45
C ALA A 184 4.15 9.40 -11.96
N ARG A 185 4.61 9.38 -13.22
CA ARG A 185 5.31 10.51 -13.86
C ARG A 185 4.42 11.75 -13.94
N MET A 186 3.15 11.57 -14.23
CA MET A 186 2.19 12.67 -14.41
C MET A 186 1.78 13.36 -13.10
N GLY A 187 1.75 12.66 -11.98
CA GLY A 187 1.21 13.22 -10.74
C GLY A 187 1.71 12.61 -9.44
N GLY A 188 2.76 11.80 -9.47
CA GLY A 188 3.26 11.05 -8.33
C GLY A 188 2.32 9.94 -7.88
N MET A 189 2.74 9.20 -6.88
CA MET A 189 1.92 8.22 -6.17
C MET A 189 1.39 8.87 -4.90
N ARG A 190 0.09 8.79 -4.69
CA ARG A 190 -0.57 9.50 -3.58
C ARG A 190 -1.85 8.84 -3.14
N CYS A 191 -2.19 9.07 -1.88
CA CYS A 191 -3.55 8.91 -1.38
C CYS A 191 -3.93 10.09 -0.49
N SER A 192 -5.22 10.32 -0.31
CA SER A 192 -5.73 11.23 0.71
C SER A 192 -7.06 10.73 1.26
N ILE A 193 -7.30 11.02 2.53
CA ILE A 193 -8.58 10.85 3.21
C ILE A 193 -9.01 12.24 3.67
N ASP A 194 -9.99 12.81 3.00
CA ASP A 194 -10.42 14.20 3.20
C ASP A 194 -11.94 14.28 3.43
N PRO A 195 -12.41 15.21 4.26
CA PRO A 195 -13.83 15.51 4.36
C PRO A 195 -14.42 15.96 3.02
N ALA A 196 -15.65 15.53 2.71
CA ALA A 196 -16.36 16.01 1.54
C ALA A 196 -16.67 17.51 1.66
N PRO A 197 -16.62 18.29 0.55
CA PRO A 197 -16.94 19.73 0.58
C PRO A 197 -18.30 20.06 1.20
N GLU A 198 -19.31 19.23 0.91
CA GLU A 198 -20.67 19.38 1.46
C GLU A 198 -20.70 19.13 2.97
N GLY A 199 -19.88 18.21 3.47
CA GLY A 199 -19.73 17.95 4.90
C GLY A 199 -19.09 19.13 5.61
N ILE A 200 -18.08 19.74 5.00
CA ILE A 200 -17.44 20.95 5.52
C ILE A 200 -18.44 22.12 5.59
N ALA A 201 -19.25 22.31 4.55
CA ALA A 201 -20.27 23.35 4.55
C ALA A 201 -21.30 23.17 5.67
N ARG A 202 -21.82 21.95 5.88
CA ARG A 202 -22.72 21.63 6.99
C ARG A 202 -22.08 21.84 8.36
N LEU A 203 -20.80 21.44 8.50
CA LEU A 203 -20.04 21.70 9.73
C LEU A 203 -19.93 23.18 10.03
N GLN A 204 -19.62 24.02 9.03
CA GLN A 204 -19.55 25.48 9.18
C GLN A 204 -20.89 26.07 9.65
N GLU A 205 -22.00 25.60 9.09
CA GLU A 205 -23.34 26.03 9.50
C GLU A 205 -23.60 25.71 10.98
N ILE A 206 -23.28 24.50 11.44
CA ILE A 206 -23.38 24.13 12.86
C ILE A 206 -22.50 25.00 13.74
N LEU A 207 -21.26 25.23 13.37
CA LEU A 207 -20.30 26.04 14.15
C LEU A 207 -20.72 27.51 14.26
N THR A 208 -21.41 28.05 13.24
CA THR A 208 -21.88 29.45 13.23
C THR A 208 -23.22 29.63 13.91
N SER A 209 -24.13 28.65 13.84
CA SER A 209 -25.48 28.71 14.40
C SER A 209 -25.52 28.43 15.90
N THR A 210 -24.54 27.69 16.43
CA THR A 210 -24.58 27.17 17.81
C THR A 210 -23.86 28.09 18.77
N LYS A 211 -24.60 28.99 19.45
CA LYS A 211 -24.06 29.93 20.44
C LYS A 211 -23.84 29.32 21.84
N GLN A 212 -24.59 28.31 22.21
CA GLN A 212 -24.44 27.57 23.48
C GLN A 212 -24.70 26.10 23.27
N MET A 213 -23.76 25.26 23.69
CA MET A 213 -23.88 23.82 23.58
C MET A 213 -23.82 23.17 24.96
N PRO A 214 -24.88 22.52 25.41
CA PRO A 214 -24.96 22.00 26.78
C PRO A 214 -24.15 20.71 26.99
N ASN A 215 -23.98 19.86 25.97
CA ASN A 215 -23.34 18.54 26.11
C ASN A 215 -22.25 18.33 25.06
N PRO A 216 -20.98 18.08 25.46
CA PRO A 216 -19.89 17.79 24.53
C PRO A 216 -20.14 16.59 23.62
N GLN A 217 -20.77 15.53 24.10
CA GLN A 217 -21.01 14.32 23.32
C GLN A 217 -22.02 14.54 22.19
N GLU A 218 -23.07 15.32 22.42
CA GLU A 218 -24.05 15.69 21.40
C GLU A 218 -23.44 16.54 20.30
N ILE A 219 -22.48 17.40 20.68
CA ILE A 219 -21.74 18.22 19.74
C ILE A 219 -20.91 17.35 18.80
N PHE A 220 -20.12 16.41 19.35
CA PHE A 220 -19.32 15.51 18.51
C PHE A 220 -20.17 14.73 17.56
N ARG A 221 -21.27 14.19 18.05
CA ARG A 221 -22.22 13.45 17.20
C ARG A 221 -22.80 14.33 16.07
N SER A 222 -23.23 15.55 16.38
CA SER A 222 -23.73 16.49 15.36
C SER A 222 -22.66 16.86 14.35
N MET A 223 -21.41 16.95 14.77
CA MET A 223 -20.27 17.22 13.88
C MET A 223 -19.90 16.03 13.02
N GLU A 224 -19.95 14.80 13.55
CA GLU A 224 -19.78 13.57 12.77
C GLU A 224 -20.88 13.46 11.70
N GLU A 225 -22.12 13.67 12.10
CA GLU A 225 -23.26 13.64 11.19
C GLU A 225 -23.17 14.72 10.11
N ALA A 226 -22.71 15.91 10.45
CA ALA A 226 -22.51 17.01 9.50
C ALA A 226 -21.39 16.74 8.51
N LEU A 227 -20.22 16.30 9.01
CA LEU A 227 -19.09 15.96 8.14
C LEU A 227 -19.42 14.80 7.20
N GLY A 228 -20.19 13.81 7.70
CA GLY A 228 -20.40 12.57 6.97
C GLY A 228 -19.09 11.80 6.75
N PRO A 229 -19.08 10.77 5.92
CA PRO A 229 -17.88 9.99 5.63
C PRO A 229 -16.83 10.82 4.87
N GLN A 230 -15.57 10.62 5.22
CA GLN A 230 -14.45 11.20 4.48
C GLN A 230 -14.20 10.41 3.19
N GLN A 231 -13.84 11.12 2.13
CA GLN A 231 -13.56 10.54 0.82
C GLN A 231 -12.11 10.07 0.74
N VAL A 232 -11.90 8.86 0.24
CA VAL A 232 -10.57 8.33 -0.07
C VAL A 232 -10.27 8.59 -1.54
N THR A 233 -9.09 9.15 -1.81
CA THR A 233 -8.60 9.33 -3.17
C THR A 233 -7.25 8.65 -3.29
N VAL A 234 -7.08 7.80 -4.30
CA VAL A 234 -5.81 7.17 -4.68
C VAL A 234 -5.42 7.64 -6.08
N GLY A 235 -4.15 7.92 -6.29
CA GLY A 235 -3.64 8.33 -7.60
C GLY A 235 -2.22 7.85 -7.84
N GLY A 236 -1.90 7.62 -9.11
CA GLY A 236 -0.58 7.15 -9.54
C GLY A 236 -0.40 5.63 -9.48
N VAL A 237 -1.33 4.91 -8.83
CA VAL A 237 -1.41 3.44 -8.80
C VAL A 237 -2.88 3.00 -8.89
N PRO A 238 -3.19 1.78 -9.37
CA PRO A 238 -4.54 1.24 -9.33
C PRO A 238 -5.02 1.06 -7.89
N ALA A 239 -6.26 1.48 -7.61
CA ALA A 239 -6.79 1.54 -6.25
C ALA A 239 -7.13 0.16 -5.64
N ASP A 240 -7.23 -0.87 -6.46
CA ASP A 240 -7.52 -2.27 -6.12
C ASP A 240 -6.26 -3.11 -5.89
N THR A 241 -5.13 -2.50 -5.55
CA THR A 241 -3.84 -3.17 -5.34
C THR A 241 -3.39 -3.14 -3.88
N HIS A 242 -2.53 -4.08 -3.48
CA HIS A 242 -1.85 -4.06 -2.17
C HIS A 242 -1.14 -2.73 -1.94
N PHE A 243 -0.39 -2.26 -2.92
CA PHE A 243 0.30 -0.97 -2.88
C PHE A 243 -0.62 0.18 -2.48
N ALA A 244 -1.80 0.29 -3.13
CA ALA A 244 -2.78 1.32 -2.80
C ALA A 244 -3.33 1.18 -1.39
N GLN A 245 -3.59 -0.07 -0.94
CA GLN A 245 -4.04 -0.34 0.42
C GLN A 245 -3.00 0.10 1.46
N VAL A 246 -1.70 -0.13 1.21
CA VAL A 246 -0.62 0.34 2.09
C VAL A 246 -0.62 1.86 2.21
N LEU A 247 -0.78 2.59 1.09
CA LEU A 247 -0.87 4.06 1.15
C LEU A 247 -2.03 4.52 2.02
N VAL A 248 -3.22 3.94 1.82
CA VAL A 248 -4.44 4.29 2.56
C VAL A 248 -4.33 3.90 4.04
N ALA A 249 -3.80 2.72 4.35
CA ALA A 249 -3.62 2.24 5.71
C ALA A 249 -2.64 3.11 6.52
N ALA A 250 -1.53 3.50 5.89
CA ALA A 250 -0.54 4.38 6.52
C ALA A 250 -1.12 5.77 6.82
N ASP A 251 -1.88 6.36 5.89
CA ASP A 251 -2.59 7.61 6.11
C ASP A 251 -3.65 7.48 7.21
N TYR A 252 -4.45 6.42 7.16
CA TYR A 252 -5.49 6.13 8.15
C TYR A 252 -4.90 6.01 9.56
N GLN A 253 -3.84 5.20 9.73
CA GLN A 253 -3.18 5.04 11.03
C GLN A 253 -2.50 6.31 11.52
N MET A 254 -1.80 7.05 10.63
CA MET A 254 -1.21 8.34 10.99
C MET A 254 -2.24 9.30 11.59
N LYS A 255 -3.41 9.42 10.97
CA LYS A 255 -4.51 10.27 11.45
C LYS A 255 -5.07 9.80 12.80
N ARG A 256 -5.26 8.49 12.97
CA ARG A 256 -5.74 7.92 14.23
C ARG A 256 -4.77 8.20 15.39
N ILE A 257 -3.45 8.07 15.13
CA ILE A 257 -2.40 8.42 16.10
C ILE A 257 -2.45 9.92 16.41
N GLY A 258 -2.49 10.76 15.39
CA GLY A 258 -2.57 12.22 15.57
C GLY A 258 -3.80 12.66 16.37
N MET A 259 -4.94 12.04 16.11
CA MET A 259 -6.19 12.33 16.80
C MET A 259 -6.36 11.59 18.14
N GLY A 260 -5.38 10.80 18.57
CA GLY A 260 -5.43 10.07 19.83
C GLY A 260 -6.46 8.95 19.88
N LEU A 261 -6.93 8.49 18.74
CA LEU A 261 -7.81 7.33 18.58
C LEU A 261 -7.06 6.00 18.67
N GLU A 262 -5.75 6.08 18.49
CA GLU A 262 -4.84 4.94 18.55
C GLU A 262 -3.50 5.38 19.14
N SER A 263 -2.89 4.51 19.96
CA SER A 263 -1.55 4.75 20.48
C SER A 263 -0.50 4.53 19.39
N SER A 264 0.52 5.42 19.33
CA SER A 264 1.70 5.19 18.50
C SER A 264 2.52 3.98 18.96
N GLY A 265 2.46 3.64 20.25
CA GLY A 265 3.37 2.70 20.90
C GLY A 265 4.77 3.27 21.16
N VAL A 266 5.04 4.54 20.80
CA VAL A 266 6.31 5.25 20.97
C VAL A 266 6.12 6.37 21.99
N ALA A 267 6.93 6.36 23.05
CA ALA A 267 6.77 7.28 24.18
C ALA A 267 6.95 8.76 23.77
N GLU A 268 7.89 9.03 22.87
CA GLU A 268 8.21 10.37 22.36
C GLU A 268 7.21 10.89 21.33
N LEU A 269 6.27 10.05 20.88
CA LEU A 269 5.24 10.39 19.88
C LEU A 269 3.84 10.37 20.52
N PRO A 270 3.47 11.37 21.33
CA PRO A 270 2.10 11.53 21.82
C PRO A 270 1.16 11.93 20.68
N SER A 271 -0.16 11.85 20.90
CA SER A 271 -1.11 12.37 19.93
C SER A 271 -0.98 13.89 19.74
N TYR A 272 -1.25 14.38 18.53
CA TYR A 272 -1.31 15.82 18.26
C TYR A 272 -2.29 16.52 19.21
N LEU A 273 -3.48 15.93 19.42
CA LEU A 273 -4.48 16.51 20.30
C LEU A 273 -3.97 16.73 21.74
N SER A 274 -3.14 15.83 22.26
CA SER A 274 -2.57 15.99 23.61
C SER A 274 -1.55 17.13 23.70
N MET A 275 -0.95 17.52 22.56
CA MET A 275 0.03 18.61 22.49
C MET A 275 -0.60 19.99 22.33
N VAL A 276 -1.87 20.08 21.95
CA VAL A 276 -2.57 21.36 21.76
C VAL A 276 -2.95 21.96 23.11
N PRO A 277 -2.47 23.17 23.46
CA PRO A 277 -2.81 23.80 24.73
C PRO A 277 -4.29 24.23 24.81
N ALA A 278 -4.85 24.29 26.02
CA ALA A 278 -6.22 24.69 26.25
C ALA A 278 -6.55 26.11 25.75
N THR A 279 -5.54 26.95 25.62
CA THR A 279 -5.62 28.35 25.18
C THR A 279 -5.45 28.51 23.67
N ALA A 280 -5.18 27.42 22.93
CA ALA A 280 -4.99 27.50 21.49
C ALA A 280 -6.24 28.01 20.79
N GLY A 281 -6.04 28.93 19.94
CA GLY A 281 -6.99 29.92 19.48
C GLY A 281 -7.43 29.84 18.04
N SER A 282 -7.76 28.73 17.34
CA SER A 282 -8.44 28.81 16.04
C SER A 282 -9.25 27.57 15.69
N THR A 283 -10.31 27.76 14.92
CA THR A 283 -11.04 26.72 14.19
C THR A 283 -10.18 26.33 12.97
N MET A 284 -9.09 25.60 13.19
CA MET A 284 -8.22 25.13 12.14
C MET A 284 -8.36 23.61 12.03
N LEU A 285 -8.44 23.12 10.81
CA LEU A 285 -8.34 21.70 10.51
C LEU A 285 -6.86 21.40 10.22
N PRO A 286 -6.16 20.67 11.10
CA PRO A 286 -4.79 20.26 10.80
C PRO A 286 -4.80 19.30 9.63
N ARG A 287 -3.90 19.51 8.70
CA ARG A 287 -3.64 18.62 7.60
C ARG A 287 -2.26 18.01 7.78
N PHE A 288 -2.19 16.68 7.76
CA PHE A 288 -0.94 15.94 7.89
C PHE A 288 -0.73 15.05 6.68
N TRP A 289 0.51 15.00 6.18
CA TRP A 289 0.84 14.01 5.15
C TRP A 289 2.25 13.48 5.31
N LEU A 290 2.45 12.24 4.85
CA LEU A 290 3.74 11.59 4.77
C LEU A 290 4.33 11.81 3.38
N GLU A 291 5.61 12.16 3.35
CA GLU A 291 6.38 12.37 2.14
C GLU A 291 7.71 11.62 2.25
N ALA A 292 8.13 11.00 1.15
CA ALA A 292 9.42 10.35 1.10
C ALA A 292 10.54 11.35 0.84
N ARG A 293 11.69 11.15 1.48
CA ARG A 293 12.93 11.87 1.20
C ARG A 293 14.10 10.90 1.13
N TYR A 294 14.87 11.01 0.07
CA TYR A 294 16.05 10.21 -0.16
C TYR A 294 17.27 11.12 -0.34
N SER A 295 18.44 10.60 0.01
CA SER A 295 19.70 11.19 -0.40
C SER A 295 19.82 11.11 -1.93
N PRO A 296 20.64 11.93 -2.58
CA PRO A 296 20.90 11.78 -4.01
C PRO A 296 21.28 10.34 -4.34
N ILE A 297 20.69 9.78 -5.38
CA ILE A 297 21.03 8.44 -5.83
C ILE A 297 22.46 8.43 -6.34
N ALA A 298 23.26 7.46 -5.88
CA ALA A 298 24.64 7.33 -6.33
C ALA A 298 24.73 6.30 -7.47
N ARG A 299 25.65 6.52 -8.39
CA ARG A 299 25.95 5.61 -9.49
C ARG A 299 27.44 5.33 -9.62
N ASP A 300 27.80 4.19 -10.20
CA ASP A 300 29.18 3.96 -10.63
C ASP A 300 29.51 4.76 -11.92
N PRO A 301 30.80 4.92 -12.27
CA PRO A 301 31.21 5.61 -13.50
C PRO A 301 30.64 5.00 -14.79
N ASP A 302 30.44 3.67 -14.79
CA ASP A 302 29.92 2.93 -15.95
C ASP A 302 28.40 3.05 -16.09
N GLU A 303 27.72 3.64 -15.10
CA GLU A 303 26.25 3.71 -14.97
C GLU A 303 25.57 2.33 -15.00
N LEU A 304 26.25 1.30 -14.54
CA LEU A 304 25.75 -0.07 -14.42
C LEU A 304 25.47 -0.48 -12.98
N GLY A 305 25.89 0.34 -12.01
CA GLY A 305 25.63 0.17 -10.59
C GLY A 305 25.00 1.42 -10.00
N TRP A 306 23.95 1.23 -9.21
CA TRP A 306 23.16 2.29 -8.59
C TRP A 306 22.94 2.01 -7.12
N ARG A 307 23.03 3.05 -6.26
CA ARG A 307 22.81 2.92 -4.82
C ARG A 307 21.75 3.91 -4.34
N LEU A 308 20.75 3.37 -3.66
CA LEU A 308 19.68 4.11 -2.98
C LEU A 308 20.05 4.20 -1.50
N THR A 309 20.20 5.40 -0.96
CA THR A 309 20.53 5.60 0.45
C THR A 309 19.70 6.69 1.10
N GLY A 310 19.64 6.66 2.43
CA GLY A 310 19.05 7.74 3.22
C GLY A 310 17.53 7.85 3.07
N GLY A 311 16.86 6.80 2.65
CA GLY A 311 15.40 6.76 2.54
C GLY A 311 14.73 7.02 3.88
N LYS A 312 14.06 8.17 4.00
CA LYS A 312 13.31 8.60 5.19
C LYS A 312 11.91 9.01 4.80
N MET A 313 10.97 8.72 5.67
CA MET A 313 9.64 9.31 5.59
C MET A 313 9.58 10.52 6.52
N VAL A 314 9.04 11.60 6.03
CA VAL A 314 8.83 12.84 6.80
C VAL A 314 7.35 13.13 6.89
N CYS A 315 6.92 13.58 8.06
CA CYS A 315 5.57 14.08 8.26
C CYS A 315 5.59 15.61 8.08
N LEU A 316 4.67 16.10 7.28
CA LEU A 316 4.51 17.52 6.99
C LEU A 316 3.10 17.97 7.36
N THR A 317 2.93 19.28 7.54
CA THR A 317 1.64 19.87 7.89
C THR A 317 1.42 21.20 7.21
N GLU A 318 0.17 21.46 6.91
CA GLU A 318 -0.36 22.76 6.52
C GLU A 318 -1.68 22.97 7.23
N THR A 319 -2.05 24.20 7.46
CA THR A 319 -3.33 24.53 8.07
C THR A 319 -4.33 24.90 6.99
N ASP A 320 -5.37 24.10 6.86
CA ASP A 320 -6.52 24.44 6.04
C ASP A 320 -7.37 25.50 6.77
N LEU A 321 -7.72 26.57 6.08
CA LEU A 321 -8.54 27.65 6.63
C LEU A 321 -9.99 27.45 6.22
N LEU A 322 -10.88 27.39 7.21
CA LEU A 322 -12.32 27.47 6.97
C LEU A 322 -12.71 28.91 6.69
N VAL A 323 -12.99 29.24 5.44
CA VAL A 323 -13.50 30.54 4.99
C VAL A 323 -14.98 30.42 4.62
N ARG A 324 -15.69 31.55 4.44
CA ARG A 324 -17.14 31.55 4.12
C ARG A 324 -17.46 30.74 2.86
N GLU A 325 -16.55 30.69 1.91
CA GLU A 325 -16.70 30.02 0.62
C GLU A 325 -16.30 28.53 0.66
N GLY A 326 -15.93 27.97 1.82
CA GLY A 326 -15.50 26.59 1.97
C GLY A 326 -14.12 26.45 2.64
N MET A 327 -13.35 25.45 2.25
CA MET A 327 -12.02 25.21 2.78
C MET A 327 -10.94 25.73 1.82
N GLN A 328 -10.11 26.65 2.28
CA GLN A 328 -8.95 27.17 1.55
C GLN A 328 -7.72 26.34 1.90
N ARG A 329 -7.13 25.67 0.91
CA ARG A 329 -5.86 24.92 0.97
C ARG A 329 -4.72 25.75 0.40
N GLY A 330 -3.48 25.37 0.69
CA GLY A 330 -2.29 26.04 0.12
C GLY A 330 -2.05 27.42 0.71
N SER A 331 -2.49 27.67 1.96
CA SER A 331 -2.32 28.97 2.61
C SER A 331 -0.88 29.29 3.00
N GLY A 332 0.01 28.27 2.98
CA GLY A 332 1.39 28.36 3.48
C GLY A 332 1.48 28.59 5.00
N ARG A 333 0.35 28.54 5.72
CA ARG A 333 0.31 28.71 7.16
C ARG A 333 0.42 27.37 7.87
N THR A 334 1.16 27.32 8.95
CA THR A 334 1.31 26.14 9.80
C THR A 334 1.01 26.49 11.24
N ASP A 335 0.31 25.61 11.95
CA ASP A 335 0.17 25.67 13.40
C ASP A 335 1.45 25.16 14.07
N LYS A 336 1.94 25.85 15.11
CA LYS A 336 3.17 25.48 15.80
C LYS A 336 3.10 24.09 16.45
N ASN A 337 1.94 23.70 16.97
CA ASN A 337 1.78 22.39 17.59
C ASN A 337 1.70 21.29 16.54
N ALA A 338 1.07 21.56 15.39
CA ALA A 338 1.05 20.67 14.25
C ALA A 338 2.47 20.44 13.68
N SER A 339 3.24 21.52 13.50
CA SER A 339 4.64 21.42 13.09
C SER A 339 5.49 20.59 14.07
N ARG A 340 5.35 20.85 15.38
CA ARG A 340 6.07 20.09 16.41
C ARG A 340 5.66 18.61 16.43
N TRP A 341 4.38 18.31 16.19
CA TRP A 341 3.94 16.92 16.09
C TRP A 341 4.53 16.23 14.87
N CYS A 342 4.56 16.89 13.71
CA CYS A 342 5.20 16.38 12.50
C CYS A 342 6.70 16.17 12.67
N GLU A 343 7.40 17.07 13.36
CA GLU A 343 8.82 16.91 13.70
C GLU A 343 9.04 15.63 14.54
N ARG A 344 8.20 15.40 15.56
CA ARG A 344 8.25 14.18 16.37
C ARG A 344 7.92 12.94 15.57
N MET A 345 6.86 12.97 14.75
CA MET A 345 6.48 11.86 13.88
C MET A 345 7.63 11.50 12.93
N THR A 346 8.31 12.51 12.37
CA THR A 346 9.49 12.32 11.52
C THR A 346 10.66 11.71 12.29
N ALA A 347 10.96 12.25 13.48
CA ALA A 347 12.08 11.78 14.30
C ALA A 347 11.88 10.34 14.80
N CYS A 348 10.63 9.98 15.13
CA CYS A 348 10.27 8.67 15.67
C CYS A 348 9.83 7.67 14.58
N TYR A 349 9.93 8.02 13.29
CA TYR A 349 9.33 7.21 12.23
C TYR A 349 9.83 5.75 12.20
N ASP A 350 11.13 5.53 12.35
CA ASP A 350 11.70 4.18 12.30
C ASP A 350 11.29 3.35 13.53
N GLU A 351 11.17 3.95 14.71
CA GLU A 351 10.64 3.27 15.89
C GLU A 351 9.14 3.00 15.73
N LEU A 352 8.36 3.96 15.23
CA LEU A 352 6.96 3.76 14.91
C LEU A 352 6.76 2.62 13.91
N ALA A 353 7.59 2.56 12.86
CA ALA A 353 7.56 1.53 11.85
C ALA A 353 7.88 0.12 12.42
N SER A 354 8.69 0.04 13.47
CA SER A 354 8.94 -1.21 14.20
C SER A 354 7.76 -1.67 15.04
N ARG A 355 6.90 -0.74 15.47
CA ARG A 355 5.69 -1.01 16.28
C ARG A 355 4.45 -1.24 15.42
N LYS A 356 4.42 -0.60 14.26
CA LYS A 356 3.29 -0.59 13.31
C LYS A 356 3.83 -0.88 11.90
N PRO A 357 3.76 -2.14 11.47
CA PRO A 357 4.42 -2.62 10.25
C PRO A 357 4.07 -1.83 8.99
N VAL A 358 2.85 -1.30 8.88
CA VAL A 358 2.40 -0.53 7.70
C VAL A 358 3.32 0.63 7.34
N PHE A 359 3.99 1.24 8.32
CA PHE A 359 4.94 2.33 8.04
C PHE A 359 6.25 1.82 7.43
N ASN A 360 6.63 0.54 7.67
CA ASN A 360 7.69 -0.12 6.92
C ASN A 360 7.21 -0.57 5.54
N GLU A 361 6.01 -1.14 5.43
CA GLU A 361 5.41 -1.48 4.12
C GLU A 361 5.33 -0.24 3.22
N LEU A 362 5.00 0.94 3.77
CA LEU A 362 5.04 2.19 3.02
C LEU A 362 6.45 2.52 2.51
N LYS A 363 7.49 2.35 3.34
CA LYS A 363 8.90 2.53 2.89
C LYS A 363 9.23 1.55 1.77
N ASN A 364 8.79 0.30 1.87
CA ASN A 364 8.97 -0.72 0.85
C ASN A 364 8.31 -0.32 -0.48
N CYS A 365 7.07 0.15 -0.45
CA CYS A 365 6.38 0.67 -1.64
C CYS A 365 7.14 1.83 -2.29
N VAL A 366 7.69 2.75 -1.48
CA VAL A 366 8.50 3.88 -1.98
C VAL A 366 9.78 3.40 -2.64
N ASP A 367 10.53 2.47 -2.01
CA ASP A 367 11.75 1.90 -2.59
C ASP A 367 11.46 1.25 -3.95
N LEU A 368 10.41 0.41 -4.02
CA LEU A 368 10.02 -0.27 -5.25
C LEU A 368 9.60 0.71 -6.35
N ALA A 369 8.90 1.79 -6.00
CA ALA A 369 8.54 2.84 -6.95
C ALA A 369 9.77 3.59 -7.49
N ILE A 370 10.77 3.88 -6.64
CA ILE A 370 12.03 4.52 -7.05
C ILE A 370 12.82 3.57 -7.96
N VAL A 371 12.88 2.29 -7.62
CA VAL A 371 13.56 1.27 -8.44
C VAL A 371 12.88 1.13 -9.80
N ALA A 372 11.54 1.07 -9.85
CA ALA A 372 10.80 1.04 -11.11
C ALA A 372 11.07 2.29 -11.97
N ALA A 373 11.07 3.48 -11.36
CA ALA A 373 11.41 4.73 -12.04
C ALA A 373 12.86 4.74 -12.52
N LEU A 374 13.80 4.20 -11.74
CA LEU A 374 15.22 4.08 -12.11
C LEU A 374 15.40 3.15 -13.31
N ILE A 375 14.78 1.97 -13.28
CA ILE A 375 14.83 0.99 -14.37
C ILE A 375 14.33 1.63 -15.67
N ASP A 376 13.21 2.34 -15.61
CA ASP A 376 12.61 2.98 -16.79
C ASP A 376 13.44 4.19 -17.27
N SER A 377 13.78 5.13 -16.35
CA SER A 377 14.47 6.37 -16.72
C SER A 377 15.87 6.17 -17.30
N ARG A 378 16.54 5.12 -16.86
CA ARG A 378 17.91 4.76 -17.30
C ARG A 378 17.94 3.59 -18.27
N GLN A 379 16.75 3.10 -18.65
CA GLN A 379 16.60 1.96 -19.57
C GLN A 379 17.44 0.74 -19.11
N LEU A 380 17.44 0.48 -17.78
CA LEU A 380 18.36 -0.52 -17.22
C LEU A 380 18.03 -1.93 -17.71
N ALA A 381 16.75 -2.24 -17.94
CA ALA A 381 16.34 -3.52 -18.49
C ALA A 381 16.88 -3.73 -19.92
N ASP A 382 16.77 -2.71 -20.79
CA ASP A 382 17.31 -2.75 -22.16
C ASP A 382 18.85 -2.85 -22.14
N ARG A 383 19.51 -2.12 -21.24
CA ARG A 383 20.98 -2.16 -21.07
C ARG A 383 21.47 -3.51 -20.58
N ALA A 384 20.67 -4.21 -19.78
CA ALA A 384 20.93 -5.58 -19.37
C ALA A 384 20.58 -6.61 -20.45
N GLY A 385 19.67 -6.29 -21.36
CA GLY A 385 19.03 -7.25 -22.26
C GLY A 385 17.96 -8.10 -21.56
N LEU A 386 17.38 -7.58 -20.48
CA LEU A 386 16.34 -8.27 -19.71
C LEU A 386 14.94 -7.88 -20.22
N ASP A 387 14.14 -8.87 -20.59
CA ASP A 387 12.75 -8.66 -20.98
C ASP A 387 11.83 -8.63 -19.74
N LEU A 388 11.18 -7.50 -19.48
CA LEU A 388 10.18 -7.32 -18.43
C LEU A 388 8.74 -7.31 -18.96
N SER A 389 8.51 -7.65 -20.24
CA SER A 389 7.18 -7.62 -20.87
C SER A 389 6.16 -8.48 -20.12
N LEU A 390 6.59 -9.64 -19.62
CA LEU A 390 5.75 -10.54 -18.82
C LEU A 390 5.16 -9.83 -17.58
N LEU A 391 5.99 -9.10 -16.81
CA LEU A 391 5.54 -8.40 -15.62
C LEU A 391 4.61 -7.22 -15.95
N LYS A 392 4.76 -6.64 -17.15
CA LYS A 392 3.91 -5.53 -17.63
C LYS A 392 2.55 -6.01 -18.13
N ASP A 393 2.43 -7.26 -18.56
CA ASP A 393 1.20 -7.82 -19.13
C ASP A 393 0.22 -8.28 -18.04
N ALA A 394 -0.83 -7.46 -17.80
CA ALA A 394 -1.87 -7.78 -16.82
C ALA A 394 -2.77 -8.96 -17.23
N SER A 395 -2.76 -9.37 -18.48
CA SER A 395 -3.53 -10.55 -18.94
C SER A 395 -2.83 -11.87 -18.62
N LEU A 396 -1.50 -11.85 -18.52
CA LEU A 396 -0.67 -13.01 -18.19
C LEU A 396 -0.37 -13.09 -16.70
N VAL A 397 -0.01 -11.98 -16.09
CA VAL A 397 0.33 -11.90 -14.66
C VAL A 397 -0.76 -11.14 -13.93
N GLN A 398 -1.65 -11.89 -13.30
CA GLN A 398 -2.75 -11.36 -12.50
C GLN A 398 -2.28 -11.15 -11.07
N LEU A 399 -2.44 -9.93 -10.55
CA LEU A 399 -2.17 -9.57 -9.17
C LEU A 399 -3.39 -9.89 -8.29
N SER A 400 -3.16 -9.95 -6.97
CA SER A 400 -4.26 -9.97 -6.01
C SER A 400 -5.12 -8.71 -6.19
N SER A 401 -6.44 -8.88 -6.28
CA SER A 401 -7.39 -7.77 -6.35
C SER A 401 -7.96 -7.48 -4.99
N TYR A 402 -7.93 -6.23 -4.59
CA TYR A 402 -8.44 -5.73 -3.31
C TYR A 402 -9.68 -4.88 -3.53
N GLU A 403 -10.55 -4.80 -2.53
CA GLU A 403 -11.67 -3.87 -2.59
C GLU A 403 -11.19 -2.42 -2.64
N VAL A 404 -11.75 -1.63 -3.55
CA VAL A 404 -11.34 -0.24 -3.75
C VAL A 404 -11.76 0.62 -2.56
N PRO A 405 -10.84 1.25 -1.82
CA PRO A 405 -11.17 2.14 -0.72
C PRO A 405 -11.81 3.43 -1.25
N LYS A 406 -13.02 3.75 -0.79
CA LYS A 406 -13.77 4.95 -1.23
C LYS A 406 -14.04 5.92 -0.10
N GLN A 407 -14.30 5.40 1.10
CA GLN A 407 -14.74 6.20 2.23
C GLN A 407 -14.20 5.68 3.55
N VAL A 408 -13.99 6.62 4.48
CA VAL A 408 -13.69 6.34 5.88
C VAL A 408 -14.79 6.97 6.74
N PRO A 409 -15.39 6.23 7.69
CA PRO A 409 -16.30 6.84 8.66
C PRO A 409 -15.59 7.94 9.43
N THR A 410 -16.21 9.11 9.50
CA THR A 410 -15.69 10.18 10.34
C THR A 410 -15.87 9.81 11.80
N VAL A 411 -14.79 9.89 12.57
CA VAL A 411 -14.83 9.80 14.03
C VAL A 411 -14.42 11.18 14.56
N ALA A 412 -15.38 11.92 15.08
CA ALA A 412 -15.09 13.15 15.77
C ALA A 412 -14.58 12.82 17.18
N HIS A 413 -13.27 12.76 17.32
CA HIS A 413 -12.63 12.66 18.61
C HIS A 413 -12.02 14.01 18.92
N GLY A 414 -12.61 14.73 19.86
CA GLY A 414 -12.15 16.04 20.22
C GLY A 414 -11.96 16.16 21.72
N MET A 415 -10.91 16.85 22.13
CA MET A 415 -10.84 17.43 23.46
C MET A 415 -11.39 18.84 23.41
N LYS A 416 -12.40 19.14 24.25
CA LYS A 416 -12.74 20.52 24.53
C LYS A 416 -11.57 21.15 25.26
N ARG A 417 -10.88 22.03 24.57
CA ARG A 417 -9.80 22.85 25.15
C ARG A 417 -10.26 24.31 25.14
N GLY A 418 -10.74 24.79 26.28
CA GLY A 418 -11.37 26.12 26.38
C GLY A 418 -12.71 26.17 25.61
N SER A 419 -12.86 27.13 24.69
CA SER A 419 -14.08 27.30 23.84
C SER A 419 -13.97 26.60 22.48
N ARG A 420 -13.01 25.69 22.27
CA ARG A 420 -12.64 25.21 20.94
C ARG A 420 -12.65 23.70 20.81
N TRP A 421 -12.90 23.30 19.56
CA TRP A 421 -12.99 21.93 19.15
C TRP A 421 -11.97 21.64 18.05
N ILE A 422 -11.20 20.57 18.18
CA ILE A 422 -10.37 20.02 17.12
C ILE A 422 -11.04 18.72 16.72
N LEU A 423 -11.47 18.61 15.48
CA LEU A 423 -12.50 17.63 15.09
C LEU A 423 -11.97 16.48 14.26
N SER A 424 -11.04 16.73 13.38
CA SER A 424 -10.54 15.72 12.44
C SER A 424 -9.23 16.19 11.83
N ALA A 425 -8.40 15.25 11.41
CA ALA A 425 -7.25 15.52 10.57
C ALA A 425 -7.56 15.15 9.13
N SER A 426 -7.12 15.98 8.20
CA SER A 426 -7.08 15.67 6.77
C SER A 426 -5.64 15.38 6.32
N GLY A 427 -5.42 15.00 5.07
CA GLY A 427 -4.09 14.80 4.49
C GLY A 427 -3.93 13.48 3.79
N GLY A 428 -2.71 12.93 3.77
CA GLY A 428 -2.47 11.73 2.98
C GLY A 428 -1.04 11.23 3.01
N VAL A 429 -0.71 10.47 1.98
CA VAL A 429 0.65 10.07 1.60
C VAL A 429 0.89 10.58 0.19
N GLN A 430 2.06 11.16 -0.08
CA GLN A 430 2.43 11.57 -1.43
C GLN A 430 3.94 11.44 -1.64
N PHE A 431 4.33 10.99 -2.81
CA PHE A 431 5.73 11.03 -3.24
C PHE A 431 5.81 10.96 -4.77
N GLN A 432 6.90 11.51 -5.30
CA GLN A 432 7.18 11.52 -6.73
C GLN A 432 8.46 10.73 -6.98
N PRO A 433 8.36 9.47 -7.45
CA PRO A 433 9.53 8.61 -7.65
C PRO A 433 10.59 9.23 -8.57
N TRP A 434 10.14 9.95 -9.61
CA TRP A 434 11.01 10.61 -10.59
C TRP A 434 11.84 11.75 -10.00
N ALA A 435 11.33 12.46 -9.00
CA ALA A 435 12.06 13.56 -8.38
C ALA A 435 13.35 13.12 -7.69
N PHE A 436 13.41 11.87 -7.23
CA PHE A 436 14.62 11.30 -6.62
C PHE A 436 15.73 11.02 -7.63
N LEU A 437 15.40 10.92 -8.92
CA LEU A 437 16.33 10.65 -10.02
C LEU A 437 16.92 11.91 -10.65
N GLU A 438 16.47 13.10 -10.24
CA GLU A 438 16.97 14.38 -10.76
C GLU A 438 18.38 14.70 -10.26
N LYS A 439 18.71 14.23 -9.04
CA LYS A 439 20.01 14.45 -8.42
C LYS A 439 20.74 13.13 -8.28
N VAL A 440 21.75 12.93 -9.14
CA VAL A 440 22.58 11.75 -9.14
C VAL A 440 24.02 12.18 -8.84
N VAL A 441 24.70 11.41 -7.98
CA VAL A 441 26.11 11.62 -7.64
C VAL A 441 26.93 10.41 -8.07
N GLU A 442 28.20 10.62 -8.43
CA GLU A 442 29.10 9.53 -8.77
C GLU A 442 29.79 8.98 -7.53
N ALA A 443 29.91 7.66 -7.42
CA ALA A 443 30.58 6.96 -6.32
C ALA A 443 31.34 5.75 -6.85
N GLN A 444 32.65 5.77 -6.64
CA GLN A 444 33.60 4.76 -7.21
C GLN A 444 33.44 3.37 -6.58
N ASP A 445 33.03 3.32 -5.31
CA ASP A 445 32.86 2.07 -4.55
C ASP A 445 31.77 1.16 -5.13
N ILE A 446 30.73 1.71 -5.74
CA ILE A 446 29.61 0.96 -6.31
C ILE A 446 30.07 -0.01 -7.41
N GLY A 447 31.03 0.39 -8.23
CA GLY A 447 31.57 -0.48 -9.29
C GLY A 447 32.24 -1.73 -8.75
N SER A 448 32.88 -1.65 -7.58
CA SER A 448 33.47 -2.80 -6.89
C SER A 448 32.38 -3.74 -6.34
N GLU A 449 31.37 -3.21 -5.71
CA GLU A 449 30.23 -3.98 -5.20
C GLU A 449 29.48 -4.69 -6.34
N ARG A 450 29.27 -4.01 -7.47
CA ARG A 450 28.68 -4.63 -8.66
C ARG A 450 29.50 -5.82 -9.17
N LYS A 451 30.83 -5.65 -9.30
CA LYS A 451 31.71 -6.73 -9.77
C LYS A 451 31.65 -7.93 -8.82
N LEU A 452 31.66 -7.70 -7.51
CA LEU A 452 31.50 -8.76 -6.52
C LEU A 452 30.16 -9.47 -6.63
N ALA A 453 29.06 -8.71 -6.76
CA ALA A 453 27.72 -9.25 -6.91
C ALA A 453 27.59 -10.16 -8.15
N VAL A 454 28.17 -9.76 -9.29
CA VAL A 454 28.18 -10.55 -10.51
C VAL A 454 29.06 -11.80 -10.35
N ALA A 455 30.27 -11.65 -9.79
CA ALA A 455 31.23 -12.75 -9.66
C ALA A 455 30.79 -13.82 -8.64
N SER A 456 30.03 -13.45 -7.60
CA SER A 456 29.55 -14.40 -6.57
C SER A 456 28.26 -15.11 -6.95
N ARG A 457 27.71 -14.90 -8.16
CA ARG A 457 26.44 -15.45 -8.62
C ARG A 457 26.48 -16.98 -8.69
N PRO A 458 25.53 -17.68 -8.06
CA PRO A 458 25.43 -19.14 -8.15
C PRO A 458 24.79 -19.59 -9.46
N GLU A 459 24.99 -20.86 -9.83
CA GLU A 459 24.37 -21.46 -11.02
C GLU A 459 22.83 -21.52 -10.90
N SER A 460 22.29 -21.66 -9.70
CA SER A 460 20.84 -21.79 -9.44
C SER A 460 20.39 -20.98 -8.22
N GLY A 461 19.06 -20.85 -8.03
CA GLY A 461 18.46 -20.03 -6.98
C GLY A 461 18.23 -18.59 -7.40
N ILE A 462 17.24 -17.91 -6.82
CA ILE A 462 16.94 -16.52 -7.16
C ILE A 462 17.79 -15.52 -6.38
N CYS A 463 18.37 -15.94 -5.26
CA CYS A 463 19.14 -15.07 -4.35
C CYS A 463 20.48 -15.68 -3.93
N TRP A 464 21.42 -14.83 -3.52
CA TRP A 464 22.76 -15.20 -2.99
C TRP A 464 23.37 -14.07 -2.15
N GLU A 465 24.39 -14.40 -1.36
CA GLU A 465 25.16 -13.47 -0.53
C GLU A 465 26.42 -12.93 -1.23
#